data_a4e26d1c164e0959628c0d5d4b701ab1
#
_entry.id   a4e26d1c164e0959628c0d5d4b701ab1
#
_cell.length_a   1.000
_cell.length_b   1.000
_cell.length_c   1.000
_cell.angle_alpha   90.00
_cell.angle_beta   90.00
_cell.angle_gamma   90.00
#
_symmetry.space_group_name_H-M   'P 1'
#
loop_
_entity.id
_entity.type
_entity.pdbx_description
1 polymer ?
#
loop_
_entity_poly.entity_id
_entity_poly.type
_entity_poly.pdbx_seq_one_letter_code
_entity_poly.pdbx_strand_id
1 'polypeptide(L)'
;MIQNNRLTKEQYEQNFSDIHPPFETKDAALVEANRCLFCYDAPCMKSCPTGIDVPKFIKQITTDNIKGSAHTIFVSNIMGAGCSKVCPVEKLCEGACVYNLMDEEAIPIAKLQRYATEKALYNNWQLFKRKASTGKKVAIVGAG
;
A
#
# COMPACT_ATOMS: atom_id res chain seq x y z
N MET A 1 -34.72 -4.04 28.61
CA MET A 1 -34.77 -3.69 27.17
C MET A 1 -33.32 -3.68 26.64
N ILE A 2 -33.04 -4.49 25.67
CA ILE A 2 -31.72 -4.45 24.97
C ILE A 2 -31.79 -3.19 24.08
N GLN A 3 -31.01 -2.16 24.41
CA GLN A 3 -30.87 -1.02 23.54
C GLN A 3 -30.17 -1.48 22.26
N ASN A 4 -30.83 -1.31 21.15
CA ASN A 4 -30.27 -1.66 19.85
C ASN A 4 -29.30 -0.53 19.40
N ASN A 5 -28.02 -0.65 19.77
CA ASN A 5 -26.97 0.31 19.40
C ASN A 5 -26.56 0.15 17.92
N ARG A 6 -27.52 0.04 17.02
CA ARG A 6 -27.21 0.06 15.58
C ARG A 6 -26.81 1.47 15.17
N LEU A 7 -25.75 1.54 14.41
CA LEU A 7 -25.32 2.80 13.79
C LEU A 7 -26.38 3.32 12.82
N THR A 8 -26.44 4.64 12.65
CA THR A 8 -27.28 5.25 11.61
C THR A 8 -26.72 4.91 10.23
N LYS A 9 -27.51 5.13 9.18
CA LYS A 9 -27.07 4.90 7.81
C LYS A 9 -25.83 5.74 7.47
N GLU A 10 -25.82 6.99 7.89
CA GLU A 10 -24.73 7.94 7.69
C GLU A 10 -23.45 7.48 8.40
N GLN A 11 -23.57 6.97 9.63
CA GLN A 11 -22.44 6.39 10.37
C GLN A 11 -21.90 5.14 9.70
N TYR A 12 -22.77 4.28 9.12
CA TYR A 12 -22.31 3.14 8.32
C TYR A 12 -21.55 3.60 7.09
N GLU A 13 -22.07 4.55 6.32
CA GLU A 13 -21.42 5.09 5.13
C GLU A 13 -20.04 5.69 5.47
N GLN A 14 -19.94 6.43 6.57
CA GLN A 14 -18.69 7.00 7.05
C GLN A 14 -17.67 5.90 7.48
N ASN A 15 -18.12 4.86 8.18
CA ASN A 15 -17.27 3.77 8.64
C ASN A 15 -16.74 2.89 7.50
N PHE A 16 -17.43 2.89 6.36
CA PHE A 16 -17.00 2.17 5.15
C PHE A 16 -16.33 3.06 4.10
N SER A 17 -16.06 4.32 4.44
CA SER A 17 -15.27 5.22 3.58
C SER A 17 -13.82 4.76 3.49
N ASP A 18 -13.16 5.12 2.40
CA ASP A 18 -11.73 4.83 2.22
C ASP A 18 -10.87 5.59 3.26
N ILE A 19 -10.13 4.87 4.08
CA ILE A 19 -9.18 5.45 5.04
C ILE A 19 -8.03 6.14 4.29
N HIS A 20 -7.56 5.50 3.21
CA HIS A 20 -6.49 6.01 2.35
C HIS A 20 -7.02 6.15 0.92
N PRO A 21 -7.75 7.22 0.59
CA PRO A 21 -8.30 7.41 -0.75
C PRO A 21 -7.19 7.43 -1.80
N PRO A 22 -7.43 6.91 -3.02
CA PRO A 22 -6.42 6.88 -4.07
C PRO A 22 -6.04 8.29 -4.54
N PHE A 23 -4.92 8.41 -5.24
CA PHE A 23 -4.63 9.63 -6.00
C PHE A 23 -5.60 9.75 -7.18
N GLU A 24 -6.15 10.93 -7.38
CA GLU A 24 -7.05 11.21 -8.49
C GLU A 24 -6.33 11.22 -9.85
N THR A 25 -5.06 11.66 -9.85
CA THR A 25 -4.26 11.81 -11.07
C THR A 25 -2.89 11.17 -10.94
N LYS A 26 -2.28 10.88 -12.10
CA LYS A 26 -0.87 10.44 -12.16
C LYS A 26 0.06 11.51 -11.61
N ASP A 27 -0.19 12.78 -11.94
CA ASP A 27 0.67 13.88 -11.56
C ASP A 27 0.69 14.09 -10.05
N ALA A 28 -0.46 13.97 -9.38
CA ALA A 28 -0.53 14.00 -7.93
C ALA A 28 0.32 12.89 -7.29
N ALA A 29 0.26 11.67 -7.82
CA ALA A 29 1.10 10.56 -7.35
C ALA A 29 2.59 10.83 -7.59
N LEU A 30 2.96 11.43 -8.73
CA LEU A 30 4.35 11.76 -9.06
C LEU A 30 4.89 12.88 -8.16
N VAL A 31 4.10 13.91 -7.87
CA VAL A 31 4.49 14.99 -6.95
C VAL A 31 4.86 14.40 -5.59
N GLU A 32 3.99 13.59 -5.00
CA GLU A 32 4.25 12.98 -3.71
C GLU A 32 5.40 11.95 -3.74
N ALA A 33 5.51 11.16 -4.81
CA ALA A 33 6.62 10.22 -4.96
C ALA A 33 7.98 10.92 -5.05
N ASN A 34 8.05 12.10 -5.69
CA ASN A 34 9.28 12.88 -5.81
C ASN A 34 9.71 13.59 -4.51
N ARG A 35 8.81 13.73 -3.54
CA ARG A 35 9.17 14.22 -2.19
C ARG A 35 10.03 13.19 -1.43
N CYS A 36 9.96 11.92 -1.78
CA CYS A 36 10.68 10.87 -1.06
C CYS A 36 12.20 11.08 -1.12
N LEU A 37 12.86 11.03 0.04
CA LEU A 37 14.31 11.22 0.16
C LEU A 37 15.11 9.96 -0.21
N PHE A 38 14.44 8.85 -0.48
CA PHE A 38 15.09 7.55 -0.81
C PHE A 38 16.16 7.13 0.20
N CYS A 39 15.84 7.23 1.50
CA CYS A 39 16.77 6.97 2.59
C CYS A 39 17.43 5.60 2.44
N TYR A 40 18.76 5.54 2.61
CA TYR A 40 19.51 4.27 2.58
C TYR A 40 19.07 3.32 3.70
N ASP A 41 18.95 3.83 4.92
CA ASP A 41 18.52 3.08 6.11
C ASP A 41 17.05 3.40 6.45
N ALA A 42 16.18 3.18 5.48
CA ALA A 42 14.80 3.63 5.48
C ALA A 42 14.00 3.16 6.71
N PRO A 43 13.64 4.05 7.66
CA PRO A 43 12.85 3.66 8.83
C PRO A 43 11.46 3.12 8.44
N CYS A 44 10.86 3.67 7.38
CA CYS A 44 9.58 3.23 6.84
C CYS A 44 9.60 1.77 6.39
N MET A 45 10.71 1.28 5.83
CA MET A 45 10.89 -0.13 5.46
C MET A 45 11.02 -1.02 6.70
N LYS A 46 11.78 -0.57 7.71
CA LYS A 46 11.97 -1.32 8.98
C LYS A 46 10.67 -1.43 9.77
N SER A 47 9.84 -0.39 9.72
CA SER A 47 8.55 -0.38 10.41
C SER A 47 7.47 -1.18 9.68
N CYS A 48 7.70 -1.59 8.44
CA CYS A 48 6.76 -2.42 7.69
C CYS A 48 6.86 -3.88 8.15
N PRO A 49 5.79 -4.51 8.68
CA PRO A 49 5.84 -5.90 9.16
C PRO A 49 6.21 -6.92 8.08
N THR A 50 5.93 -6.61 6.81
CA THR A 50 6.26 -7.48 5.67
C THR A 50 7.55 -7.06 4.95
N GLY A 51 8.21 -6.00 5.42
CA GLY A 51 9.49 -5.55 4.87
C GLY A 51 9.43 -5.09 3.42
N ILE A 52 8.33 -4.43 3.01
CA ILE A 52 8.24 -3.86 1.67
C ILE A 52 9.35 -2.83 1.47
N ASP A 53 10.10 -2.94 0.38
CA ASP A 53 11.13 -1.97 0.00
C ASP A 53 10.47 -0.65 -0.47
N VAL A 54 10.14 0.20 0.52
CA VAL A 54 9.40 1.45 0.31
C VAL A 54 10.17 2.42 -0.59
N PRO A 55 11.45 2.74 -0.33
CA PRO A 55 12.20 3.64 -1.22
C PRO A 55 12.25 3.15 -2.66
N LYS A 56 12.44 1.86 -2.87
CA LYS A 56 12.53 1.26 -4.20
C LYS A 56 11.22 1.36 -4.97
N PHE A 57 10.08 0.98 -4.37
CA PHE A 57 8.83 1.04 -5.11
C PHE A 57 8.43 2.48 -5.41
N ILE A 58 8.69 3.43 -4.50
CA ILE A 58 8.45 4.86 -4.74
C ILE A 58 9.36 5.37 -5.85
N LYS A 59 10.65 5.02 -5.84
CA LYS A 59 11.58 5.38 -6.93
C LYS A 59 11.11 4.86 -8.29
N GLN A 60 10.54 3.68 -8.33
CA GLN A 60 9.99 3.12 -9.56
C GLN A 60 8.75 3.88 -10.03
N ILE A 61 7.95 4.47 -9.13
CA ILE A 61 6.87 5.39 -9.50
C ILE A 61 7.44 6.65 -10.16
N THR A 62 8.47 7.27 -9.58
CA THR A 62 9.06 8.50 -10.14
C THR A 62 9.64 8.32 -11.53
N THR A 63 10.03 7.10 -11.88
CA THR A 63 10.57 6.76 -13.21
C THR A 63 9.54 6.13 -14.14
N ASP A 64 8.25 6.26 -13.83
CA ASP A 64 7.12 5.68 -14.57
C ASP A 64 7.16 4.14 -14.72
N ASN A 65 7.96 3.46 -13.92
CA ASN A 65 8.02 2.01 -13.86
C ASN A 65 6.98 1.44 -12.88
N ILE A 66 5.70 1.69 -13.15
CA ILE A 66 4.60 1.29 -12.24
C ILE A 66 4.51 -0.23 -12.11
N LYS A 67 4.79 -0.97 -13.19
CA LYS A 67 4.79 -2.44 -13.16
C LYS A 67 5.89 -2.98 -12.25
N GLY A 68 7.08 -2.39 -12.30
CA GLY A 68 8.18 -2.72 -11.39
C GLY A 68 7.85 -2.37 -9.94
N SER A 69 7.21 -1.22 -9.71
CA SER A 69 6.73 -0.78 -8.39
C SER A 69 5.76 -1.81 -7.78
N ALA A 70 4.72 -2.18 -8.52
CA ALA A 70 3.78 -3.21 -8.08
C ALA A 70 4.47 -4.56 -7.82
N HIS A 71 5.39 -4.98 -8.67
CA HIS A 71 6.17 -6.21 -8.48
C HIS A 71 6.99 -6.15 -7.18
N THR A 72 7.68 -5.03 -6.91
CA THR A 72 8.46 -4.84 -5.67
C THR A 72 7.58 -4.99 -4.43
N ILE A 73 6.37 -4.44 -4.46
CA ILE A 73 5.39 -4.56 -3.36
C ILE A 73 4.95 -6.02 -3.21
N PHE A 74 4.48 -6.65 -4.28
CA PHE A 74 3.89 -7.98 -4.23
C PHE A 74 4.88 -9.11 -3.94
N VAL A 75 6.17 -8.94 -4.24
CA VAL A 75 7.23 -9.88 -3.83
C VAL A 75 7.34 -9.97 -2.31
N SER A 76 7.24 -8.84 -1.62
CA SER A 76 7.30 -8.78 -0.15
C SER A 76 5.95 -9.07 0.49
N ASN A 77 4.85 -8.65 -0.15
CA ASN A 77 3.50 -8.79 0.40
C ASN A 77 2.48 -8.92 -0.73
N ILE A 78 2.02 -10.15 -0.99
CA ILE A 78 1.01 -10.41 -2.02
C ILE A 78 -0.34 -9.71 -1.71
N MET A 79 -0.61 -9.39 -0.44
CA MET A 79 -1.78 -8.64 -0.01
C MET A 79 -1.53 -7.11 -0.03
N GLY A 80 -0.48 -6.64 -0.70
CA GLY A 80 -0.08 -5.24 -0.74
C GLY A 80 -1.18 -4.26 -1.15
N ALA A 81 -2.09 -4.67 -2.03
CA ALA A 81 -3.26 -3.86 -2.40
C ALA A 81 -4.26 -3.70 -1.24
N GLY A 82 -4.51 -4.77 -0.47
CA GLY A 82 -5.35 -4.71 0.73
C GLY A 82 -4.69 -3.88 1.83
N CYS A 83 -3.40 -4.11 2.10
CA CYS A 83 -2.64 -3.35 3.08
C CYS A 83 -2.66 -1.84 2.80
N SER A 84 -2.59 -1.43 1.54
CA SER A 84 -2.64 -0.02 1.15
C SER A 84 -3.95 0.70 1.53
N LYS A 85 -5.00 -0.06 1.83
CA LYS A 85 -6.33 0.46 2.18
C LYS A 85 -6.60 0.48 3.68
N VAL A 86 -6.00 -0.45 4.44
CA VAL A 86 -6.41 -0.71 5.83
C VAL A 86 -5.26 -0.73 6.85
N CYS A 87 -4.00 -0.60 6.42
CA CYS A 87 -2.88 -0.55 7.36
C CYS A 87 -2.94 0.72 8.23
N PRO A 88 -2.65 0.61 9.52
CA PRO A 88 -2.47 1.78 10.40
C PRO A 88 -1.10 2.44 10.12
N VAL A 89 -0.98 3.07 8.96
CA VAL A 89 0.30 3.56 8.43
C VAL A 89 0.95 4.64 9.28
N GLU A 90 0.14 5.40 10.02
CA GLU A 90 0.58 6.39 11.01
C GLU A 90 1.32 5.77 12.21
N LYS A 91 1.15 4.47 12.43
CA LYS A 91 1.90 3.69 13.44
C LYS A 91 3.02 2.86 12.85
N LEU A 92 3.04 2.74 11.53
CA LEU A 92 3.99 1.91 10.77
C LEU A 92 4.87 2.78 9.87
N CYS A 93 4.75 2.60 8.54
CA CYS A 93 5.66 3.19 7.57
C CYS A 93 5.60 4.72 7.51
N GLU A 94 4.40 5.32 7.48
CA GLU A 94 4.25 6.79 7.44
C GLU A 94 4.65 7.42 8.78
N GLY A 95 4.25 6.80 9.90
CA GLY A 95 4.68 7.26 11.24
C GLY A 95 6.19 7.21 11.47
N ALA A 96 6.91 6.30 10.79
CA ALA A 96 8.36 6.21 10.84
C ALA A 96 9.07 7.06 9.78
N CYS A 97 8.34 7.80 8.95
CA CYS A 97 8.96 8.64 7.92
C CYS A 97 9.84 9.73 8.56
N VAL A 98 11.03 9.94 7.99
CA VAL A 98 11.97 10.96 8.50
C VAL A 98 11.42 12.39 8.44
N TYR A 99 10.46 12.67 7.58
CA TYR A 99 9.78 13.96 7.53
C TYR A 99 9.09 14.32 8.85
N ASN A 100 8.61 13.35 9.61
CA ASN A 100 8.04 13.60 10.94
C ASN A 100 9.07 14.15 11.94
N LEU A 101 10.38 13.95 11.70
CA LEU A 101 11.44 14.54 12.52
C LEU A 101 11.77 15.99 12.12
N MET A 102 11.25 16.45 10.99
CA MET A 102 11.46 17.78 10.43
C MET A 102 10.22 18.66 10.54
N ASP A 103 9.20 18.22 11.28
CA ASP A 103 7.88 18.86 11.36
C ASP A 103 7.22 19.06 9.97
N GLU A 104 7.51 18.14 9.06
CA GLU A 104 6.98 18.12 7.70
C GLU A 104 5.99 16.95 7.53
N GLU A 105 5.05 17.09 6.60
CA GLU A 105 4.09 16.02 6.30
C GLU A 105 4.79 14.78 5.73
N ALA A 106 4.55 13.64 6.35
CA ALA A 106 5.10 12.35 5.92
C ALA A 106 4.70 12.02 4.47
N ILE A 107 5.53 11.25 3.79
CA ILE A 107 5.19 10.71 2.47
C ILE A 107 3.94 9.82 2.58
N PRO A 108 2.89 10.01 1.76
CA PRO A 108 1.67 9.20 1.79
C PRO A 108 1.90 7.83 1.16
N ILE A 109 2.64 6.98 1.88
CA ILE A 109 3.16 5.68 1.41
C ILE A 109 2.03 4.73 1.03
N ALA A 110 0.94 4.70 1.83
CA ALA A 110 -0.24 3.88 1.52
C ALA A 110 -0.88 4.27 0.20
N LYS A 111 -1.05 5.56 -0.06
CA LYS A 111 -1.62 6.06 -1.31
C LYS A 111 -0.73 5.72 -2.52
N LEU A 112 0.58 5.85 -2.37
CA LEU A 112 1.54 5.47 -3.42
C LEU A 112 1.55 3.96 -3.67
N GLN A 113 1.49 3.16 -2.61
CA GLN A 113 1.36 1.71 -2.70
C GLN A 113 0.05 1.33 -3.41
N ARG A 114 -1.08 1.93 -3.03
CA ARG A 114 -2.38 1.75 -3.67
C ARG A 114 -2.32 2.09 -5.15
N TYR A 115 -1.73 3.23 -5.50
CA TYR A 115 -1.56 3.67 -6.89
C TYR A 115 -0.88 2.61 -7.77
N ALA A 116 0.21 2.02 -7.29
CA ALA A 116 0.94 1.00 -8.05
C ALA A 116 0.18 -0.33 -8.11
N THR A 117 -0.36 -0.79 -6.98
CA THR A 117 -1.01 -2.11 -6.88
C THR A 117 -2.36 -2.15 -7.57
N GLU A 118 -3.19 -1.11 -7.45
CA GLU A 118 -4.46 -1.05 -8.17
C GLU A 118 -4.25 -1.03 -9.69
N LYS A 119 -3.27 -0.28 -10.21
CA LYS A 119 -2.94 -0.34 -11.63
C LYS A 119 -2.56 -1.74 -12.08
N ALA A 120 -1.82 -2.49 -11.27
CA ALA A 120 -1.46 -3.86 -11.60
C ALA A 120 -2.69 -4.78 -11.66
N LEU A 121 -3.62 -4.62 -10.72
CA LEU A 121 -4.86 -5.40 -10.65
C LEU A 121 -5.82 -5.05 -11.80
N TYR A 122 -6.10 -3.76 -12.02
CA TYR A 122 -6.99 -3.31 -13.09
C TYR A 122 -6.50 -3.70 -14.49
N ASN A 123 -5.18 -3.68 -14.71
CA ASN A 123 -4.60 -4.09 -15.99
C ASN A 123 -4.31 -5.60 -16.06
N ASN A 124 -4.65 -6.38 -15.06
CA ASN A 124 -4.39 -7.82 -15.00
C ASN A 124 -2.92 -8.18 -15.31
N TRP A 125 -1.98 -7.42 -14.79
CA TRP A 125 -0.57 -7.66 -15.08
C TRP A 125 -0.08 -8.97 -14.50
N GLN A 126 0.44 -9.85 -15.35
CA GLN A 126 1.11 -11.08 -14.94
C GLN A 126 2.50 -10.74 -14.42
N LEU A 127 2.62 -10.52 -13.11
CA LEU A 127 3.87 -10.13 -12.45
C LEU A 127 4.74 -11.34 -12.08
N PHE A 128 4.13 -12.51 -11.92
CA PHE A 128 4.80 -13.74 -11.49
C PHE A 128 4.56 -14.86 -12.51
N LYS A 129 5.59 -15.69 -12.68
CA LYS A 129 5.47 -16.93 -13.47
C LYS A 129 5.17 -18.11 -12.54
N ARG A 130 4.14 -18.89 -12.85
CA ARG A 130 3.88 -20.13 -12.16
C ARG A 130 5.04 -21.11 -12.36
N LYS A 131 5.57 -21.64 -11.27
CA LYS A 131 6.55 -22.74 -11.31
C LYS A 131 5.86 -24.05 -11.64
N ALA A 132 6.66 -25.07 -11.99
CA ALA A 132 6.16 -26.44 -12.14
C ALA A 132 5.45 -26.91 -10.87
N SER A 133 4.45 -27.76 -11.03
CA SER A 133 3.70 -28.33 -9.90
C SER A 133 4.63 -29.15 -9.01
N THR A 134 4.55 -28.96 -7.71
CA THR A 134 5.26 -29.77 -6.71
C THR A 134 4.48 -31.01 -6.31
N GLY A 135 3.26 -31.21 -6.83
CA GLY A 135 2.33 -32.27 -6.42
C GLY A 135 1.67 -32.04 -5.05
N LYS A 136 2.10 -31.05 -4.29
CA LYS A 136 1.50 -30.70 -2.98
C LYS A 136 0.17 -30.00 -3.17
N LYS A 137 -0.83 -30.39 -2.36
CA LYS A 137 -2.14 -29.74 -2.31
C LYS A 137 -2.18 -28.76 -1.15
N VAL A 138 -2.60 -27.53 -1.40
CA VAL A 138 -2.76 -26.47 -0.40
C VAL A 138 -4.20 -25.98 -0.47
N ALA A 139 -4.86 -25.88 0.66
CA ALA A 139 -6.18 -25.27 0.77
C ALA A 139 -6.02 -23.88 1.39
N ILE A 140 -6.70 -22.89 0.81
CA ILE A 140 -6.79 -21.54 1.36
C ILE A 140 -8.25 -21.29 1.70
N VAL A 141 -8.51 -20.93 2.97
CA VAL A 141 -9.86 -20.59 3.44
C VAL A 141 -9.95 -19.09 3.59
N GLY A 142 -10.80 -18.47 2.77
CA GLY A 142 -10.92 -17.02 2.65
C GLY A 142 -9.84 -16.45 1.71
N ALA A 143 -10.28 -15.73 0.70
CA ALA A 143 -9.40 -15.11 -0.30
C ALA A 143 -9.94 -13.72 -0.73
N GLY A 144 -10.90 -13.22 0.05
CA GLY A 144 -11.74 -12.11 -0.23
C GLY A 144 -11.26 -10.76 -0.17
#